data_525ebe763603e9e31c3e4735d3fd75e5
#
_entry.id   525ebe763603e9e31c3e4735d3fd75e5
#
_cell.length_a   1.000
_cell.length_b   1.000
_cell.length_c   1.000
_cell.angle_alpha   90.00
_cell.angle_beta   90.00
_cell.angle_gamma   90.00
#
_symmetry.space_group_name_H-M   'P 1'
#
loop_
_entity.id
_entity.type
_entity.pdbx_description
1 polymer ?
#
loop_
_entity_poly.entity_id
_entity_poly.type
_entity_poly.pdbx_seq_one_letter_code
_entity_poly.pdbx_strand_id
1 'polypeptide(L)'
;MEYKIEHDSMGEVKVPADKYWGAQTERSHENFEIGIGIETMPREITKAFGYLKKAAAIANNALKPEKMTDEKLKAISQACDEVISGSLNDHFPLVVWQTGSGTQSNMNANEVIANRANEIACKKICHPNDDINMSQSSNDTFPTARHISAVAVIEDKLFPAIDTLVATFKKLEKENEGIVKSGRTHLQDAVPISFDQEISGWRTSLERDKEMLSSSLPYLKQLALGGTAVGTGLNAPKGFDVKVAEAVSKLTGKDFITAPNKFHALTSKDELVFAHGAIKALAADMMKIANDVRWLASGPRDGLGEIHIPENEPGSSIMPGKVNPTQCEAVTMVAVQVMGNDSAIGFAASQGNFELNVFMPVIAYNFIQSARLLAEAMLSFNKNCAVGISANKEKMHFNLYNSLMLVTALNPYIGYENAAKTAHKAFDENISLKEACVGLGFLTAEKFDEVFKPEAMAYPHKN
;
A
#
# COMPACT_ATOMS: atom_id res chain seq x y z
N MET A 1 36.48 18.52 -6.14
CA MET A 1 36.05 17.23 -5.56
C MET A 1 37.27 16.33 -5.63
N GLU A 2 37.64 15.66 -4.56
CA GLU A 2 38.73 14.68 -4.58
C GLU A 2 38.21 13.34 -5.09
N TYR A 3 39.10 12.58 -5.80
CA TYR A 3 38.73 11.30 -6.39
C TYR A 3 39.73 10.22 -5.92
N LYS A 4 39.22 9.02 -5.71
CA LYS A 4 40.00 7.79 -5.59
C LYS A 4 39.93 6.99 -6.90
N ILE A 5 40.96 6.18 -7.18
CA ILE A 5 40.97 5.28 -8.32
C ILE A 5 40.49 3.90 -7.85
N GLU A 6 39.41 3.42 -8.42
CA GLU A 6 38.90 2.05 -8.22
C GLU A 6 39.06 1.24 -9.49
N HIS A 7 39.01 -0.08 -9.38
CA HIS A 7 39.23 -1.00 -10.49
C HIS A 7 38.12 -2.05 -10.59
N ASP A 8 37.75 -2.40 -11.79
CA ASP A 8 36.95 -3.58 -12.11
C ASP A 8 37.55 -4.33 -13.33
N SER A 9 36.84 -5.32 -13.84
CA SER A 9 37.29 -6.12 -15.00
C SER A 9 37.43 -5.31 -16.31
N MET A 10 36.90 -4.09 -16.35
CA MET A 10 36.99 -3.18 -17.51
C MET A 10 38.10 -2.12 -17.35
N GLY A 11 38.75 -2.06 -16.20
CA GLY A 11 39.85 -1.13 -15.92
C GLY A 11 39.58 -0.11 -14.82
N GLU A 12 40.32 1.00 -14.85
CA GLU A 12 40.27 2.06 -13.85
C GLU A 12 39.03 2.94 -13.98
N VAL A 13 38.50 3.39 -12.83
CA VAL A 13 37.41 4.36 -12.74
C VAL A 13 37.70 5.36 -11.62
N LYS A 14 37.40 6.63 -11.86
CA LYS A 14 37.49 7.68 -10.85
C LYS A 14 36.19 7.73 -10.05
N VAL A 15 36.28 7.50 -8.76
CA VAL A 15 35.14 7.52 -7.82
C VAL A 15 35.34 8.68 -6.84
N PRO A 16 34.30 9.44 -6.44
CA PRO A 16 34.43 10.47 -5.42
C PRO A 16 35.06 9.88 -4.14
N ALA A 17 36.08 10.54 -3.60
CA ALA A 17 36.90 10.00 -2.52
C ALA A 17 36.13 9.79 -1.20
N ASP A 18 35.06 10.58 -0.99
CA ASP A 18 34.19 10.53 0.18
C ASP A 18 33.12 9.42 0.12
N LYS A 19 33.04 8.68 -1.00
CA LYS A 19 32.03 7.65 -1.19
C LYS A 19 32.58 6.24 -0.96
N TYR A 20 31.71 5.38 -0.37
CA TYR A 20 32.05 3.96 -0.15
C TYR A 20 31.80 3.09 -1.37
N TRP A 21 31.05 3.55 -2.37
CA TRP A 21 30.89 2.75 -3.60
C TRP A 21 32.19 2.65 -4.40
N GLY A 22 32.26 1.68 -5.30
CA GLY A 22 33.43 1.38 -6.11
C GLY A 22 33.17 1.53 -7.60
N ALA A 23 34.00 0.85 -8.41
CA ALA A 23 34.05 1.01 -9.85
C ALA A 23 32.74 0.63 -10.55
N GLN A 24 32.11 -0.49 -10.17
CA GLN A 24 30.88 -0.95 -10.85
C GLN A 24 29.70 -0.02 -10.60
N THR A 25 29.58 0.53 -9.40
CA THR A 25 28.55 1.53 -9.09
C THR A 25 28.79 2.81 -9.86
N GLU A 26 30.02 3.31 -9.91
CA GLU A 26 30.31 4.55 -10.64
C GLU A 26 30.02 4.39 -12.14
N ARG A 27 30.42 3.29 -12.76
CA ARG A 27 30.06 3.02 -14.17
C ARG A 27 28.54 3.00 -14.38
N SER A 28 27.78 2.44 -13.45
CA SER A 28 26.33 2.44 -13.55
C SER A 28 25.76 3.85 -13.40
N HIS A 29 26.30 4.64 -12.48
CA HIS A 29 25.93 6.03 -12.26
C HIS A 29 26.16 6.89 -13.50
N GLU A 30 27.30 6.69 -14.17
CA GLU A 30 27.63 7.38 -15.43
C GLU A 30 26.84 6.85 -16.64
N ASN A 31 26.51 5.55 -16.68
CA ASN A 31 25.86 4.91 -17.83
C ASN A 31 24.35 5.12 -17.91
N PHE A 32 23.67 5.36 -16.79
CA PHE A 32 22.21 5.45 -16.71
C PHE A 32 21.77 6.82 -16.20
N GLU A 33 21.92 7.83 -17.04
CA GLU A 33 21.44 9.20 -16.75
C GLU A 33 19.93 9.36 -17.03
N ILE A 34 19.08 8.51 -16.36
CA ILE A 34 17.64 8.45 -16.57
C ILE A 34 16.94 8.66 -15.23
N GLY A 35 16.15 9.71 -15.09
CA GLY A 35 15.37 10.00 -13.89
C GLY A 35 16.21 10.36 -12.67
N ILE A 36 17.41 10.92 -12.87
CA ILE A 36 18.35 11.29 -11.81
C ILE A 36 17.68 12.22 -10.80
N GLY A 37 17.83 11.89 -9.52
CA GLY A 37 17.29 12.67 -8.40
C GLY A 37 15.79 12.50 -8.16
N ILE A 38 15.08 11.76 -9.03
CA ILE A 38 13.64 11.49 -8.91
C ILE A 38 13.40 9.97 -8.76
N GLU A 39 13.71 9.18 -9.81
CA GLU A 39 13.50 7.73 -9.81
C GLU A 39 14.75 6.99 -9.31
N THR A 40 15.15 7.27 -8.08
CA THR A 40 16.23 6.53 -7.42
C THR A 40 15.71 5.21 -6.83
N MET A 41 16.62 4.24 -6.65
CA MET A 41 16.26 2.97 -6.01
C MET A 41 15.69 3.23 -4.60
N PRO A 42 14.49 2.69 -4.27
CA PRO A 42 13.86 2.93 -2.97
C PRO A 42 14.75 2.53 -1.80
N ARG A 43 14.74 3.33 -0.74
CA ARG A 43 15.54 3.07 0.48
C ARG A 43 15.15 1.76 1.18
N GLU A 44 13.92 1.33 1.01
CA GLU A 44 13.45 0.02 1.47
C GLU A 44 14.23 -1.13 0.84
N ILE A 45 14.59 -1.03 -0.45
CA ILE A 45 15.44 -2.01 -1.16
C ILE A 45 16.87 -1.95 -0.61
N THR A 46 17.43 -0.78 -0.42
CA THR A 46 18.78 -0.60 0.17
C THR A 46 18.84 -1.21 1.57
N LYS A 47 17.84 -0.93 2.40
CA LYS A 47 17.73 -1.52 3.75
C LYS A 47 17.61 -3.05 3.69
N ALA A 48 16.85 -3.58 2.75
CA ALA A 48 16.69 -5.02 2.56
C ALA A 48 18.00 -5.68 2.12
N PHE A 49 18.83 -5.02 1.29
CA PHE A 49 20.19 -5.49 1.02
C PHE A 49 21.05 -5.56 2.29
N GLY A 50 20.94 -4.61 3.18
CA GLY A 50 21.63 -4.67 4.49
C GLY A 50 21.27 -5.95 5.26
N TYR A 51 20.00 -6.28 5.40
CA TYR A 51 19.55 -7.54 6.04
C TYR A 51 20.05 -8.78 5.28
N LEU A 52 19.91 -8.79 3.96
CA LEU A 52 20.32 -9.91 3.12
C LEU A 52 21.82 -10.17 3.24
N LYS A 53 22.65 -9.16 3.09
CA LYS A 53 24.13 -9.30 3.13
C LYS A 53 24.61 -9.71 4.51
N LYS A 54 24.02 -9.18 5.58
CA LYS A 54 24.29 -9.63 6.94
C LYS A 54 23.92 -11.10 7.14
N ALA A 55 22.73 -11.50 6.70
CA ALA A 55 22.27 -12.89 6.77
C ALA A 55 23.14 -13.85 5.95
N ALA A 56 23.56 -13.44 4.76
CA ALA A 56 24.49 -14.22 3.93
C ALA A 56 25.87 -14.40 4.57
N ALA A 57 26.40 -13.35 5.20
CA ALA A 57 27.67 -13.44 5.95
C ALA A 57 27.55 -14.41 7.14
N ILE A 58 26.45 -14.36 7.90
CA ILE A 58 26.17 -15.29 9.01
C ILE A 58 26.09 -16.74 8.48
N ALA A 59 25.36 -16.98 7.40
CA ALA A 59 25.22 -18.31 6.81
C ALA A 59 26.56 -18.83 6.26
N ASN A 60 27.35 -17.99 5.58
CA ASN A 60 28.67 -18.35 5.08
C ASN A 60 29.68 -18.61 6.20
N ASN A 61 29.65 -17.84 7.29
CA ASN A 61 30.50 -18.11 8.46
C ASN A 61 30.20 -19.48 9.07
N ALA A 62 28.93 -19.83 9.19
CA ALA A 62 28.52 -21.14 9.71
C ALA A 62 28.87 -22.32 8.78
N LEU A 63 28.95 -22.11 7.46
CA LEU A 63 29.16 -23.16 6.47
C LEU A 63 30.57 -23.20 5.89
N LYS A 64 31.27 -22.08 5.84
CA LYS A 64 32.63 -21.90 5.30
C LYS A 64 33.45 -20.95 6.19
N PRO A 65 33.69 -21.31 7.49
CA PRO A 65 34.38 -20.42 8.44
C PRO A 65 35.83 -20.11 8.03
N GLU A 66 36.45 -20.97 7.22
CA GLU A 66 37.80 -20.76 6.70
C GLU A 66 37.86 -19.60 5.66
N LYS A 67 36.73 -19.26 5.02
CA LYS A 67 36.62 -18.14 4.08
C LYS A 67 35.95 -16.93 4.69
N MET A 68 34.80 -17.12 5.36
CA MET A 68 34.10 -16.10 6.11
C MET A 68 34.47 -16.21 7.59
N THR A 69 35.60 -15.64 7.95
CA THR A 69 36.12 -15.66 9.34
C THR A 69 35.25 -14.81 10.27
N ASP A 70 35.36 -15.04 11.58
CA ASP A 70 34.66 -14.23 12.60
C ASP A 70 35.01 -12.74 12.53
N GLU A 71 36.25 -12.42 12.16
CA GLU A 71 36.68 -11.02 11.95
C GLU A 71 35.94 -10.38 10.79
N LYS A 72 35.84 -11.07 9.62
CA LYS A 72 35.06 -10.61 8.48
C LYS A 72 33.61 -10.47 8.83
N LEU A 73 32.99 -11.48 9.45
CA LEU A 73 31.61 -11.47 9.87
C LEU A 73 31.29 -10.27 10.76
N LYS A 74 32.17 -9.97 11.75
CA LYS A 74 31.96 -8.84 12.63
C LYS A 74 31.98 -7.51 11.89
N ALA A 75 32.98 -7.27 11.04
CA ALA A 75 33.09 -6.03 10.27
C ALA A 75 31.97 -5.86 9.26
N ILE A 76 31.60 -6.93 8.52
CA ILE A 76 30.49 -6.93 7.57
C ILE A 76 29.16 -6.68 8.29
N SER A 77 28.92 -7.33 9.44
CA SER A 77 27.70 -7.16 10.21
C SER A 77 27.52 -5.71 10.67
N GLN A 78 28.58 -5.06 11.15
CA GLN A 78 28.52 -3.66 11.56
C GLN A 78 28.24 -2.74 10.35
N ALA A 79 28.92 -2.93 9.23
CA ALA A 79 28.64 -2.15 8.01
C ALA A 79 27.21 -2.34 7.51
N CYS A 80 26.68 -3.58 7.57
CA CYS A 80 25.28 -3.87 7.25
C CYS A 80 24.30 -3.16 8.20
N ASP A 81 24.60 -3.09 9.50
CA ASP A 81 23.75 -2.36 10.46
C ASP A 81 23.70 -0.86 10.15
N GLU A 82 24.78 -0.27 9.66
CA GLU A 82 24.79 1.11 9.19
C GLU A 82 23.96 1.31 7.91
N VAL A 83 23.95 0.33 7.00
CA VAL A 83 23.03 0.33 5.84
C VAL A 83 21.56 0.21 6.27
N ILE A 84 21.26 -0.71 7.20
CA ILE A 84 19.91 -0.94 7.72
C ILE A 84 19.38 0.31 8.44
N SER A 85 20.21 1.00 9.21
CA SER A 85 19.84 2.23 9.92
C SER A 85 19.61 3.43 8.98
N GLY A 86 20.15 3.36 7.76
CA GLY A 86 20.12 4.46 6.79
C GLY A 86 21.27 5.43 6.90
N SER A 87 22.25 5.21 7.80
CA SER A 87 23.41 6.09 7.97
C SER A 87 24.28 6.19 6.71
N LEU A 88 24.20 5.19 5.82
CA LEU A 88 24.93 5.12 4.57
C LEU A 88 24.08 5.42 3.33
N ASN A 89 22.87 6.00 3.49
CA ASN A 89 21.95 6.23 2.36
C ASN A 89 22.57 7.06 1.20
N ASP A 90 23.47 7.98 1.50
CA ASP A 90 24.12 8.84 0.48
C ASP A 90 25.18 8.09 -0.36
N HIS A 91 25.41 6.83 -0.06
CA HIS A 91 26.30 5.95 -0.80
C HIS A 91 25.56 5.02 -1.79
N PHE A 92 24.24 5.25 -1.99
CA PHE A 92 23.38 4.49 -2.90
C PHE A 92 22.73 5.42 -3.94
N PRO A 93 23.49 5.86 -4.97
CA PRO A 93 23.03 6.90 -5.89
C PRO A 93 22.21 6.36 -7.06
N LEU A 94 22.10 5.03 -7.24
CA LEU A 94 21.64 4.43 -8.47
C LEU A 94 20.14 4.64 -8.72
N VAL A 95 19.82 4.84 -9.99
CA VAL A 95 18.46 4.99 -10.48
C VAL A 95 17.76 3.63 -10.69
N VAL A 96 16.45 3.66 -10.78
CA VAL A 96 15.62 2.48 -11.12
C VAL A 96 15.89 1.98 -12.52
N TRP A 97 16.17 2.89 -13.46
CA TRP A 97 16.40 2.65 -14.88
C TRP A 97 17.84 2.17 -15.10
N GLN A 98 18.13 0.95 -14.62
CA GLN A 98 19.42 0.26 -14.72
C GLN A 98 19.24 -1.13 -15.34
N THR A 99 20.22 -2.01 -15.25
CA THR A 99 20.04 -3.40 -15.71
C THR A 99 18.85 -4.06 -15.02
N GLY A 100 18.01 -4.72 -15.79
CA GLY A 100 16.74 -5.27 -15.31
C GLY A 100 16.86 -6.41 -14.30
N SER A 101 18.05 -7.00 -14.14
CA SER A 101 18.37 -7.98 -13.09
C SER A 101 18.69 -7.35 -11.72
N GLY A 102 18.90 -6.03 -11.69
CA GLY A 102 19.32 -5.32 -10.47
C GLY A 102 20.77 -5.54 -10.07
N THR A 103 21.62 -6.00 -11.02
CA THR A 103 23.06 -6.28 -10.76
C THR A 103 23.78 -5.06 -10.20
N GLN A 104 23.54 -3.86 -10.74
CA GLN A 104 24.22 -2.67 -10.23
C GLN A 104 23.82 -2.35 -8.81
N SER A 105 22.57 -2.50 -8.42
CA SER A 105 22.13 -2.31 -7.02
C SER A 105 22.75 -3.35 -6.08
N ASN A 106 22.87 -4.61 -6.52
CA ASN A 106 23.58 -5.63 -5.77
C ASN A 106 25.08 -5.28 -5.59
N MET A 107 25.73 -4.84 -6.68
CA MET A 107 27.14 -4.43 -6.62
C MET A 107 27.33 -3.17 -5.79
N ASN A 108 26.43 -2.21 -5.86
CA ASN A 108 26.46 -1.03 -5.01
C ASN A 108 26.44 -1.43 -3.51
N ALA A 109 25.55 -2.33 -3.11
CA ALA A 109 25.54 -2.85 -1.74
C ALA A 109 26.84 -3.59 -1.40
N ASN A 110 27.36 -4.42 -2.31
CA ASN A 110 28.61 -5.15 -2.11
C ASN A 110 29.81 -4.21 -1.91
N GLU A 111 29.95 -3.19 -2.77
CA GLU A 111 31.06 -2.23 -2.73
C GLU A 111 31.00 -1.35 -1.47
N VAL A 112 29.81 -0.80 -1.14
CA VAL A 112 29.62 0.02 0.06
C VAL A 112 29.93 -0.78 1.33
N ILE A 113 29.38 -1.99 1.46
CA ILE A 113 29.58 -2.84 2.64
C ILE A 113 31.06 -3.28 2.76
N ALA A 114 31.70 -3.67 1.65
CA ALA A 114 33.10 -4.09 1.67
C ALA A 114 34.03 -2.95 2.08
N ASN A 115 33.88 -1.77 1.48
CA ASN A 115 34.72 -0.63 1.79
C ASN A 115 34.48 -0.14 3.21
N ARG A 116 33.26 -0.09 3.69
CA ARG A 116 32.96 0.27 5.08
C ARG A 116 33.48 -0.77 6.08
N ALA A 117 33.35 -2.07 5.79
CA ALA A 117 33.88 -3.15 6.62
C ALA A 117 35.42 -3.08 6.72
N ASN A 118 36.12 -2.77 5.63
CA ASN A 118 37.55 -2.59 5.60
C ASN A 118 37.99 -1.39 6.47
N GLU A 119 37.25 -0.29 6.43
CA GLU A 119 37.53 0.87 7.29
C GLU A 119 37.29 0.53 8.77
N ILE A 120 36.19 -0.15 9.12
CA ILE A 120 35.89 -0.64 10.47
C ILE A 120 37.02 -1.54 11.01
N ALA A 121 37.53 -2.42 10.14
CA ALA A 121 38.63 -3.33 10.49
C ALA A 121 40.03 -2.66 10.49
N CYS A 122 40.14 -1.41 10.03
CA CYS A 122 41.39 -0.69 9.80
C CYS A 122 42.38 -1.44 8.90
N LYS A 123 41.90 -2.35 8.05
CA LYS A 123 42.70 -3.14 7.09
C LYS A 123 41.80 -3.72 5.99
N LYS A 124 42.39 -4.01 4.82
CA LYS A 124 41.70 -4.59 3.69
C LYS A 124 41.46 -6.10 3.89
N ILE A 125 40.32 -6.50 4.46
CA ILE A 125 39.95 -7.88 4.76
C ILE A 125 38.78 -8.39 3.90
N CYS A 126 37.98 -7.50 3.30
CA CYS A 126 36.79 -7.81 2.54
C CYS A 126 36.92 -7.36 1.07
N HIS A 127 36.48 -8.21 0.15
CA HIS A 127 36.33 -7.90 -1.26
C HIS A 127 34.83 -7.95 -1.66
N PRO A 128 34.33 -7.01 -2.47
CA PRO A 128 32.90 -6.97 -2.84
C PRO A 128 32.37 -8.27 -3.41
N ASN A 129 33.08 -8.89 -4.35
CA ASN A 129 32.66 -10.12 -5.02
C ASN A 129 32.94 -11.39 -4.21
N ASP A 130 34.14 -11.50 -3.61
CA ASP A 130 34.60 -12.74 -2.99
C ASP A 130 34.03 -12.96 -1.59
N ASP A 131 33.77 -11.87 -0.86
CA ASP A 131 33.33 -11.91 0.52
C ASP A 131 31.85 -11.47 0.68
N ILE A 132 31.49 -10.27 0.22
CA ILE A 132 30.12 -9.75 0.40
C ILE A 132 29.12 -10.50 -0.49
N ASN A 133 29.54 -10.87 -1.72
CA ASN A 133 28.72 -11.63 -2.64
C ASN A 133 28.96 -13.15 -2.59
N MET A 134 29.70 -13.64 -1.60
CA MET A 134 30.00 -15.08 -1.43
C MET A 134 28.73 -15.93 -1.47
N SER A 135 28.71 -16.99 -2.26
CA SER A 135 27.59 -17.94 -2.42
C SER A 135 26.32 -17.34 -3.06
N GLN A 136 26.43 -16.19 -3.73
CA GLN A 136 25.30 -15.41 -4.26
C GLN A 136 25.51 -15.06 -5.75
N SER A 137 24.42 -14.66 -6.38
CA SER A 137 24.39 -13.95 -7.67
C SER A 137 23.46 -12.74 -7.55
N SER A 138 23.63 -11.74 -8.40
CA SER A 138 22.63 -10.65 -8.49
C SER A 138 21.23 -11.19 -8.83
N ASN A 139 21.18 -12.31 -9.55
CA ASN A 139 19.92 -12.91 -10.00
C ASN A 139 19.07 -13.47 -8.86
N ASP A 140 19.67 -13.91 -7.75
CA ASP A 140 18.97 -14.39 -6.56
C ASP A 140 18.95 -13.35 -5.42
N THR A 141 19.89 -12.40 -5.38
CA THR A 141 19.94 -11.36 -4.32
C THR A 141 18.90 -10.27 -4.53
N PHE A 142 18.77 -9.71 -5.74
CA PHE A 142 17.81 -8.62 -5.97
C PHE A 142 16.36 -9.05 -5.73
N PRO A 143 15.86 -10.20 -6.25
CA PRO A 143 14.51 -10.65 -5.92
C PRO A 143 14.33 -10.92 -4.43
N THR A 144 15.37 -11.40 -3.72
CA THR A 144 15.32 -11.59 -2.26
C THR A 144 15.20 -10.26 -1.52
N ALA A 145 16.02 -9.25 -1.85
CA ALA A 145 15.92 -7.92 -1.26
C ALA A 145 14.54 -7.28 -1.53
N ARG A 146 14.01 -7.44 -2.72
CA ARG A 146 12.66 -7.00 -3.09
C ARG A 146 11.58 -7.69 -2.25
N HIS A 147 11.65 -8.99 -2.01
CA HIS A 147 10.71 -9.73 -1.15
C HIS A 147 10.78 -9.25 0.30
N ILE A 148 11.99 -9.10 0.86
CA ILE A 148 12.17 -8.57 2.21
C ILE A 148 11.54 -7.17 2.33
N SER A 149 11.79 -6.29 1.36
CA SER A 149 11.23 -4.93 1.37
C SER A 149 9.71 -4.91 1.18
N ALA A 150 9.15 -5.77 0.32
CA ALA A 150 7.71 -5.88 0.09
C ALA A 150 6.97 -6.35 1.35
N VAL A 151 7.47 -7.39 2.01
CA VAL A 151 6.91 -7.85 3.30
C VAL A 151 6.99 -6.76 4.36
N ALA A 152 8.15 -6.09 4.47
CA ALA A 152 8.33 -5.01 5.45
C ALA A 152 7.38 -3.84 5.22
N VAL A 153 7.21 -3.36 3.98
CA VAL A 153 6.29 -2.23 3.71
C VAL A 153 4.83 -2.59 3.95
N ILE A 154 4.42 -3.83 3.69
CA ILE A 154 3.06 -4.30 4.00
C ILE A 154 2.85 -4.40 5.51
N GLU A 155 3.71 -5.13 6.22
CA GLU A 155 3.50 -5.42 7.65
C GLU A 155 3.80 -4.22 8.55
N ASP A 156 4.81 -3.39 8.22
CA ASP A 156 5.27 -2.31 9.10
C ASP A 156 4.66 -0.94 8.76
N LYS A 157 4.09 -0.74 7.56
CA LYS A 157 3.47 0.52 7.16
C LYS A 157 2.00 0.37 6.80
N LEU A 158 1.67 -0.54 5.88
CA LEU A 158 0.32 -0.62 5.33
C LEU A 158 -0.68 -1.19 6.35
N PHE A 159 -0.35 -2.29 7.03
CA PHE A 159 -1.21 -2.86 8.07
C PHE A 159 -1.50 -1.88 9.21
N PRO A 160 -0.50 -1.18 9.81
CA PRO A 160 -0.78 -0.17 10.82
C PRO A 160 -1.67 0.98 10.32
N ALA A 161 -1.55 1.39 9.05
CA ALA A 161 -2.39 2.42 8.47
C ALA A 161 -3.85 1.96 8.34
N ILE A 162 -4.07 0.71 7.86
CA ILE A 162 -5.39 0.08 7.82
C ILE A 162 -5.99 0.01 9.23
N ASP A 163 -5.25 -0.53 10.20
CA ASP A 163 -5.72 -0.70 11.58
C ASP A 163 -6.10 0.63 12.22
N THR A 164 -5.35 1.69 11.95
CA THR A 164 -5.63 3.04 12.44
C THR A 164 -6.96 3.55 11.90
N LEU A 165 -7.20 3.43 10.60
CA LEU A 165 -8.44 3.91 9.99
C LEU A 165 -9.65 3.05 10.38
N VAL A 166 -9.48 1.72 10.46
CA VAL A 166 -10.49 0.79 10.98
C VAL A 166 -10.90 1.15 12.40
N ALA A 167 -9.95 1.47 13.27
CA ALA A 167 -10.24 1.89 14.65
C ALA A 167 -11.06 3.19 14.69
N THR A 168 -10.74 4.15 13.82
CA THR A 168 -11.50 5.39 13.68
C THR A 168 -12.93 5.12 13.21
N PHE A 169 -13.13 4.28 12.21
CA PHE A 169 -14.47 3.93 11.73
C PHE A 169 -15.29 3.19 12.78
N LYS A 170 -14.70 2.28 13.55
CA LYS A 170 -15.39 1.64 14.69
C LYS A 170 -15.88 2.65 15.74
N LYS A 171 -15.09 3.68 16.00
CA LYS A 171 -15.49 4.77 16.87
C LYS A 171 -16.65 5.57 16.28
N LEU A 172 -16.53 5.94 15.00
CA LEU A 172 -17.59 6.68 14.29
C LEU A 172 -18.91 5.89 14.20
N GLU A 173 -18.87 4.58 13.96
CA GLU A 173 -20.04 3.71 14.00
C GLU A 173 -20.79 3.87 15.34
N LYS A 174 -20.06 3.72 16.45
CA LYS A 174 -20.65 3.83 17.78
C LYS A 174 -21.21 5.23 18.09
N GLU A 175 -20.53 6.29 17.65
CA GLU A 175 -20.94 7.68 17.86
C GLU A 175 -22.17 8.07 17.04
N ASN A 176 -22.42 7.37 15.93
CA ASN A 176 -23.52 7.64 15.00
C ASN A 176 -24.61 6.56 15.01
N GLU A 177 -24.60 5.67 16.00
CA GLU A 177 -25.60 4.61 16.13
C GLU A 177 -27.03 5.16 16.13
N GLY A 178 -27.88 4.59 15.28
CA GLY A 178 -29.29 4.93 15.20
C GLY A 178 -29.63 6.26 14.49
N ILE A 179 -28.65 6.96 13.90
CA ILE A 179 -28.91 8.14 13.09
C ILE A 179 -29.38 7.68 11.71
N VAL A 180 -30.70 7.73 11.46
CA VAL A 180 -31.30 7.29 10.20
C VAL A 180 -31.23 8.39 9.16
N LYS A 181 -30.92 8.02 7.93
CA LYS A 181 -30.76 8.89 6.75
C LYS A 181 -31.30 8.21 5.49
N SER A 182 -31.45 8.95 4.41
CA SER A 182 -31.72 8.36 3.10
C SER A 182 -30.53 7.54 2.64
N GLY A 183 -30.75 6.25 2.29
CA GLY A 183 -29.82 5.50 1.47
C GLY A 183 -29.83 6.03 0.04
N ARG A 184 -28.76 5.74 -0.72
CA ARG A 184 -28.69 6.10 -2.14
C ARG A 184 -28.10 4.95 -2.95
N THR A 185 -28.77 4.68 -4.08
CA THR A 185 -28.27 3.80 -5.14
C THR A 185 -28.33 4.55 -6.45
N HIS A 186 -27.33 4.41 -7.33
CA HIS A 186 -27.22 5.20 -8.56
C HIS A 186 -27.18 6.73 -8.32
N LEU A 187 -26.78 7.20 -7.14
CA LEU A 187 -26.94 8.58 -6.66
C LEU A 187 -28.37 9.08 -6.55
N GLN A 188 -29.36 8.18 -6.67
CA GLN A 188 -30.77 8.46 -6.47
C GLN A 188 -31.21 8.09 -5.07
N ASP A 189 -32.23 8.78 -4.56
CA ASP A 189 -32.84 8.48 -3.28
C ASP A 189 -33.32 7.03 -3.23
N ALA A 190 -33.02 6.36 -2.11
CA ALA A 190 -33.43 4.98 -1.87
C ALA A 190 -34.08 4.86 -0.47
N VAL A 191 -34.33 3.65 -0.03
CA VAL A 191 -34.90 3.36 1.28
C VAL A 191 -33.96 3.77 2.40
N PRO A 192 -34.48 3.99 3.62
CA PRO A 192 -33.68 4.40 4.78
C PRO A 192 -32.55 3.43 5.14
N ILE A 193 -31.47 4.00 5.60
CA ILE A 193 -30.30 3.33 6.20
C ILE A 193 -29.90 4.13 7.44
N SER A 194 -29.19 3.53 8.41
CA SER A 194 -28.53 4.31 9.44
C SER A 194 -27.09 4.69 9.07
N PHE A 195 -26.59 5.80 9.57
CA PHE A 195 -25.26 6.28 9.24
C PHE A 195 -24.16 5.34 9.77
N ASP A 196 -24.38 4.71 10.92
CA ASP A 196 -23.49 3.67 11.43
C ASP A 196 -23.43 2.45 10.49
N GLN A 197 -24.54 2.05 9.86
CA GLN A 197 -24.55 0.98 8.87
C GLN A 197 -23.70 1.36 7.61
N GLU A 198 -23.79 2.59 7.15
CA GLU A 198 -22.98 3.10 6.04
C GLU A 198 -21.47 3.07 6.38
N ILE A 199 -21.09 3.56 7.57
CA ILE A 199 -19.71 3.52 8.05
C ILE A 199 -19.22 2.08 8.24
N SER A 200 -20.08 1.18 8.71
CA SER A 200 -19.73 -0.24 8.87
C SER A 200 -19.34 -0.90 7.53
N GLY A 201 -19.96 -0.46 6.43
CA GLY A 201 -19.57 -0.87 5.07
C GLY A 201 -18.14 -0.43 4.74
N TRP A 202 -17.76 0.82 5.02
CA TRP A 202 -16.40 1.33 4.80
C TRP A 202 -15.38 0.55 5.64
N ARG A 203 -15.67 0.34 6.93
CA ARG A 203 -14.79 -0.43 7.82
C ARG A 203 -14.57 -1.86 7.33
N THR A 204 -15.66 -2.53 6.95
CA THR A 204 -15.60 -3.94 6.52
C THR A 204 -14.76 -4.11 5.25
N SER A 205 -14.84 -3.18 4.29
CA SER A 205 -13.97 -3.17 3.11
C SER A 205 -12.49 -3.20 3.53
N LEU A 206 -12.07 -2.32 4.44
CA LEU A 206 -10.67 -2.25 4.88
C LEU A 206 -10.21 -3.51 5.66
N GLU A 207 -11.09 -4.08 6.50
CA GLU A 207 -10.79 -5.32 7.21
C GLU A 207 -10.56 -6.48 6.22
N ARG A 208 -11.40 -6.59 5.19
CA ARG A 208 -11.25 -7.59 4.12
C ARG A 208 -10.02 -7.36 3.25
N ASP A 209 -9.69 -6.11 2.94
CA ASP A 209 -8.47 -5.77 2.21
C ASP A 209 -7.24 -6.22 2.97
N LYS A 210 -7.22 -6.06 4.30
CA LYS A 210 -6.13 -6.57 5.14
C LYS A 210 -6.03 -8.09 5.10
N GLU A 211 -7.16 -8.80 5.08
CA GLU A 211 -7.19 -10.26 4.93
C GLU A 211 -6.63 -10.70 3.57
N MET A 212 -7.03 -10.02 2.48
CA MET A 212 -6.51 -10.30 1.13
C MET A 212 -5.00 -10.04 1.05
N LEU A 213 -4.50 -8.94 1.59
CA LEU A 213 -3.07 -8.66 1.70
C LEU A 213 -2.34 -9.73 2.52
N SER A 214 -2.90 -10.12 3.66
CA SER A 214 -2.33 -11.17 4.52
C SER A 214 -2.21 -12.49 3.78
N SER A 215 -3.16 -12.84 2.91
CA SER A 215 -3.14 -14.07 2.12
C SER A 215 -1.99 -14.10 1.08
N SER A 216 -1.45 -12.95 0.71
CA SER A 216 -0.32 -12.86 -0.23
C SER A 216 1.06 -13.06 0.44
N LEU A 217 1.16 -12.81 1.75
CA LEU A 217 2.44 -12.85 2.47
C LEU A 217 3.16 -14.20 2.41
N PRO A 218 2.50 -15.37 2.50
CA PRO A 218 3.19 -16.66 2.38
C PRO A 218 4.00 -16.84 1.09
N TYR A 219 3.57 -16.23 0.00
CA TYR A 219 4.29 -16.26 -1.28
C TYR A 219 5.45 -15.27 -1.30
N LEU A 220 5.26 -14.06 -0.77
CA LEU A 220 6.32 -13.06 -0.66
C LEU A 220 7.43 -13.46 0.33
N LYS A 221 7.13 -14.31 1.30
CA LYS A 221 8.08 -14.80 2.30
C LYS A 221 8.97 -15.93 1.80
N GLN A 222 8.86 -16.34 0.53
CA GLN A 222 9.71 -17.34 -0.12
C GLN A 222 10.88 -16.66 -0.82
N LEU A 223 12.11 -16.96 -0.39
CA LEU A 223 13.31 -16.27 -0.85
C LEU A 223 14.02 -17.02 -1.97
N ALA A 224 14.40 -16.30 -3.04
CA ALA A 224 15.15 -16.82 -4.17
C ALA A 224 16.61 -17.15 -3.82
N LEU A 225 17.16 -16.54 -2.77
CA LEU A 225 18.58 -16.66 -2.41
C LEU A 225 19.00 -18.11 -2.20
N GLY A 226 20.18 -18.44 -2.75
CA GLY A 226 20.68 -19.82 -2.86
C GLY A 226 20.47 -20.46 -4.24
N GLY A 227 19.65 -19.85 -5.12
CA GLY A 227 19.51 -20.28 -6.51
C GLY A 227 20.70 -19.89 -7.38
N THR A 228 21.44 -18.87 -6.98
CA THR A 228 22.56 -18.26 -7.69
C THR A 228 22.19 -17.81 -9.11
N ALA A 229 22.97 -18.14 -10.14
CA ALA A 229 22.84 -17.56 -11.48
C ALA A 229 21.55 -17.96 -12.20
N VAL A 230 21.16 -19.24 -12.13
CA VAL A 230 20.06 -19.84 -12.93
C VAL A 230 19.12 -20.76 -12.12
N GLY A 231 19.31 -20.84 -10.79
CA GLY A 231 18.46 -21.67 -9.92
C GLY A 231 19.11 -22.97 -9.43
N THR A 232 20.27 -23.33 -9.94
CA THR A 232 20.97 -24.59 -9.59
C THR A 232 21.77 -24.53 -8.29
N GLY A 233 22.01 -23.33 -7.76
CA GLY A 233 22.82 -23.14 -6.55
C GLY A 233 24.32 -23.32 -6.79
N LEU A 234 24.80 -23.09 -8.02
CA LEU A 234 26.22 -23.22 -8.37
C LEU A 234 27.09 -22.35 -7.43
N ASN A 235 28.13 -22.95 -6.87
CA ASN A 235 29.09 -22.36 -5.94
C ASN A 235 28.54 -22.04 -4.52
N ALA A 236 27.26 -22.21 -4.26
CA ALA A 236 26.70 -22.12 -2.91
C ALA A 236 26.89 -23.46 -2.15
N PRO A 237 27.29 -23.45 -0.87
CA PRO A 237 27.36 -24.67 -0.08
C PRO A 237 25.96 -25.20 0.23
N LYS A 238 25.86 -26.53 0.38
CA LYS A 238 24.59 -27.19 0.75
C LYS A 238 24.02 -26.57 2.02
N GLY A 239 22.74 -26.19 1.97
CA GLY A 239 22.01 -25.60 3.11
C GLY A 239 22.20 -24.09 3.28
N PHE A 240 22.92 -23.42 2.37
CA PHE A 240 23.08 -21.96 2.41
C PHE A 240 21.72 -21.26 2.31
N ASP A 241 20.87 -21.69 1.41
CA ASP A 241 19.53 -21.14 1.18
C ASP A 241 18.64 -21.20 2.41
N VAL A 242 18.67 -22.33 3.15
CA VAL A 242 17.90 -22.50 4.39
C VAL A 242 18.48 -21.59 5.49
N LYS A 243 19.81 -21.64 5.71
CA LYS A 243 20.46 -20.83 6.76
C LYS A 243 20.31 -19.33 6.55
N VAL A 244 20.35 -18.88 5.31
CA VAL A 244 20.16 -17.45 5.01
C VAL A 244 18.70 -17.02 5.26
N ALA A 245 17.71 -17.84 4.92
CA ALA A 245 16.31 -17.55 5.22
C ALA A 245 16.04 -17.49 6.74
N GLU A 246 16.60 -18.44 7.50
CA GLU A 246 16.55 -18.42 8.98
C GLU A 246 17.21 -17.15 9.55
N ALA A 247 18.37 -16.75 9.02
CA ALA A 247 19.05 -15.55 9.47
C ALA A 247 18.27 -14.27 9.14
N VAL A 248 17.69 -14.17 7.93
CA VAL A 248 16.79 -13.05 7.55
C VAL A 248 15.61 -13.00 8.51
N SER A 249 14.96 -14.14 8.78
CA SER A 249 13.82 -14.21 9.70
C SER A 249 14.19 -13.68 11.09
N LYS A 250 15.33 -14.11 11.62
CA LYS A 250 15.82 -13.67 12.93
C LYS A 250 16.14 -12.18 12.98
N LEU A 251 16.76 -11.65 11.92
CA LEU A 251 17.16 -10.24 11.85
C LEU A 251 15.96 -9.29 11.66
N THR A 252 14.93 -9.73 10.93
CA THR A 252 13.75 -8.90 10.61
C THR A 252 12.58 -9.10 11.56
N GLY A 253 12.56 -10.20 12.33
CA GLY A 253 11.40 -10.62 13.13
C GLY A 253 10.21 -11.10 12.28
N LYS A 254 10.44 -11.50 11.03
CA LYS A 254 9.42 -11.94 10.07
C LYS A 254 9.79 -13.33 9.54
N ASP A 255 8.80 -14.21 9.39
CA ASP A 255 9.03 -15.61 9.02
C ASP A 255 9.28 -15.77 7.51
N PHE A 256 10.54 -15.78 7.11
CA PHE A 256 10.96 -16.08 5.75
C PHE A 256 11.41 -17.54 5.62
N ILE A 257 11.17 -18.14 4.47
CA ILE A 257 11.63 -19.48 4.12
C ILE A 257 12.38 -19.48 2.78
N THR A 258 13.18 -20.48 2.53
CA THR A 258 13.78 -20.70 1.21
C THR A 258 12.68 -21.08 0.21
N ALA A 259 12.69 -20.47 -0.99
CA ALA A 259 11.72 -20.83 -2.04
C ALA A 259 11.86 -22.30 -2.41
N PRO A 260 10.76 -23.05 -2.50
CA PRO A 260 10.78 -24.49 -2.79
C PRO A 260 11.29 -24.80 -4.19
N ASN A 261 11.18 -23.87 -5.12
CA ASN A 261 11.70 -23.99 -6.49
C ASN A 261 12.46 -22.71 -6.86
N LYS A 262 13.79 -22.81 -6.96
CA LYS A 262 14.65 -21.68 -7.28
C LYS A 262 14.55 -21.23 -8.74
N PHE A 263 14.20 -22.12 -9.65
CA PHE A 263 14.00 -21.79 -11.07
C PHE A 263 12.77 -20.88 -11.22
N HIS A 264 11.68 -21.20 -10.53
CA HIS A 264 10.50 -20.34 -10.46
C HIS A 264 10.85 -18.99 -9.81
N ALA A 265 11.50 -19.01 -8.65
CA ALA A 265 11.79 -17.79 -7.88
C ALA A 265 12.67 -16.76 -8.63
N LEU A 266 13.57 -17.22 -9.54
CA LEU A 266 14.38 -16.34 -10.36
C LEU A 266 13.59 -15.74 -11.54
N THR A 267 12.66 -16.50 -12.11
CA THR A 267 11.99 -16.16 -13.37
C THR A 267 10.62 -15.53 -13.16
N SER A 268 9.76 -16.14 -12.34
CA SER A 268 8.42 -15.67 -12.11
C SER A 268 8.39 -14.50 -11.11
N LYS A 269 7.39 -13.65 -11.25
CA LYS A 269 7.11 -12.51 -10.35
C LYS A 269 5.63 -12.43 -10.00
N ASP A 270 4.95 -13.57 -10.11
CA ASP A 270 3.51 -13.76 -9.86
C ASP A 270 3.11 -13.41 -8.43
N GLU A 271 3.98 -13.66 -7.45
CA GLU A 271 3.76 -13.29 -6.06
C GLU A 271 3.65 -11.77 -5.86
N LEU A 272 4.41 -10.98 -6.62
CA LEU A 272 4.32 -9.51 -6.59
C LEU A 272 3.05 -9.02 -7.29
N VAL A 273 2.64 -9.66 -8.38
CA VAL A 273 1.38 -9.35 -9.08
C VAL A 273 0.20 -9.64 -8.17
N PHE A 274 0.19 -10.80 -7.50
CA PHE A 274 -0.87 -11.17 -6.57
C PHE A 274 -0.97 -10.18 -5.39
N ALA A 275 0.14 -9.91 -4.72
CA ALA A 275 0.17 -8.98 -3.59
C ALA A 275 -0.21 -7.56 -4.01
N HIS A 276 0.25 -7.09 -5.17
CA HIS A 276 -0.12 -5.76 -5.68
C HIS A 276 -1.57 -5.69 -6.11
N GLY A 277 -2.15 -6.79 -6.61
CA GLY A 277 -3.58 -6.92 -6.85
C GLY A 277 -4.41 -6.68 -5.59
N ALA A 278 -3.95 -7.15 -4.43
CA ALA A 278 -4.58 -6.86 -3.15
C ALA A 278 -4.37 -5.38 -2.72
N ILE A 279 -3.20 -4.79 -2.97
CA ILE A 279 -2.98 -3.34 -2.77
C ILE A 279 -3.92 -2.52 -3.67
N LYS A 280 -4.14 -2.95 -4.91
CA LYS A 280 -5.10 -2.30 -5.82
C LYS A 280 -6.54 -2.40 -5.31
N ALA A 281 -6.96 -3.54 -4.72
CA ALA A 281 -8.28 -3.67 -4.11
C ALA A 281 -8.46 -2.66 -2.98
N LEU A 282 -7.49 -2.55 -2.08
CA LEU A 282 -7.48 -1.53 -1.02
C LEU A 282 -7.54 -0.10 -1.60
N ALA A 283 -6.81 0.19 -2.67
CA ALA A 283 -6.85 1.49 -3.33
C ALA A 283 -8.25 1.80 -3.92
N ALA A 284 -8.92 0.80 -4.49
CA ALA A 284 -10.27 0.93 -5.02
C ALA A 284 -11.29 1.22 -3.90
N ASP A 285 -11.20 0.53 -2.78
CA ASP A 285 -12.06 0.76 -1.63
C ASP A 285 -11.77 2.13 -0.97
N MET A 286 -10.53 2.53 -0.85
CA MET A 286 -10.18 3.88 -0.39
C MET A 286 -10.70 4.98 -1.31
N MET A 287 -10.69 4.77 -2.62
CA MET A 287 -11.30 5.70 -3.58
C MET A 287 -12.81 5.79 -3.37
N LYS A 288 -13.49 4.65 -3.17
CA LYS A 288 -14.93 4.60 -2.88
C LYS A 288 -15.25 5.34 -1.58
N ILE A 289 -14.53 5.07 -0.51
CA ILE A 289 -14.72 5.72 0.79
C ILE A 289 -14.53 7.24 0.69
N ALA A 290 -13.44 7.68 0.06
CA ALA A 290 -13.16 9.10 -0.13
C ALA A 290 -14.24 9.80 -0.98
N ASN A 291 -14.77 9.12 -2.00
CA ASN A 291 -15.87 9.65 -2.82
C ASN A 291 -17.17 9.76 -2.01
N ASP A 292 -17.53 8.75 -1.21
CA ASP A 292 -18.70 8.82 -0.34
C ASP A 292 -18.60 9.99 0.64
N VAL A 293 -17.45 10.12 1.32
CA VAL A 293 -17.22 11.20 2.30
C VAL A 293 -17.37 12.57 1.65
N ARG A 294 -16.75 12.80 0.49
CA ARG A 294 -16.86 14.12 -0.16
C ARG A 294 -18.25 14.39 -0.74
N TRP A 295 -18.99 13.37 -1.20
CA TRP A 295 -20.38 13.53 -1.61
C TRP A 295 -21.26 13.90 -0.41
N LEU A 296 -21.15 13.18 0.70
CA LEU A 296 -21.93 13.44 1.90
C LEU A 296 -21.64 14.85 2.48
N ALA A 297 -20.39 15.31 2.38
CA ALA A 297 -19.96 16.64 2.83
C ALA A 297 -20.20 17.76 1.81
N SER A 298 -20.71 17.45 0.61
CA SER A 298 -20.85 18.43 -0.47
C SER A 298 -21.82 19.57 -0.11
N GLY A 299 -21.52 20.77 -0.57
CA GLY A 299 -22.33 21.95 -0.33
C GLY A 299 -21.53 23.12 0.25
N PRO A 300 -21.89 23.67 1.42
CA PRO A 300 -22.77 23.11 2.48
C PRO A 300 -24.28 23.34 2.28
N ARG A 301 -24.71 24.24 1.38
CA ARG A 301 -26.14 24.56 1.20
C ARG A 301 -26.77 23.94 -0.02
N ASP A 302 -26.05 23.94 -1.18
CA ASP A 302 -26.55 23.46 -2.48
C ASP A 302 -26.18 21.99 -2.78
N GLY A 303 -25.46 21.32 -1.87
CA GLY A 303 -25.11 19.91 -1.95
C GLY A 303 -25.85 19.06 -0.93
N LEU A 304 -25.33 17.83 -0.68
CA LEU A 304 -25.96 16.91 0.27
C LEU A 304 -25.86 17.42 1.70
N GLY A 305 -24.70 17.91 2.13
CA GLY A 305 -24.48 18.51 3.44
C GLY A 305 -24.85 17.62 4.63
N GLU A 306 -24.80 16.30 4.46
CA GLU A 306 -25.21 15.33 5.50
C GLU A 306 -24.16 15.07 6.55
N ILE A 307 -22.90 15.38 6.26
CA ILE A 307 -21.80 15.31 7.23
C ILE A 307 -20.97 16.59 7.21
N HIS A 308 -20.29 16.85 8.30
CA HIS A 308 -19.20 17.82 8.39
C HIS A 308 -17.87 17.09 8.39
N ILE A 309 -16.86 17.69 7.76
CA ILE A 309 -15.46 17.25 7.77
C ILE A 309 -14.59 18.43 8.24
N PRO A 310 -13.39 18.18 8.77
CA PRO A 310 -12.47 19.23 9.18
C PRO A 310 -12.10 20.20 8.05
N GLU A 311 -12.02 21.47 8.40
CA GLU A 311 -11.51 22.54 7.53
C GLU A 311 -10.01 22.68 7.75
N ASN A 312 -9.21 22.26 6.76
CA ASN A 312 -7.75 22.23 6.91
C ASN A 312 -7.04 23.43 6.27
N GLU A 313 -7.63 24.00 5.20
CA GLU A 313 -7.04 25.07 4.43
C GLU A 313 -8.09 25.84 3.61
N PRO A 314 -7.81 27.11 3.22
CA PRO A 314 -8.67 27.86 2.29
C PRO A 314 -8.79 27.12 0.96
N GLY A 315 -10.01 26.92 0.49
CA GLY A 315 -10.31 26.12 -0.72
C GLY A 315 -10.35 26.91 -2.03
N SER A 316 -10.19 28.25 -1.99
CA SER A 316 -10.27 29.08 -3.19
C SER A 316 -9.51 30.39 -3.04
N SER A 317 -8.86 30.84 -4.13
CA SER A 317 -8.18 32.14 -4.20
C SER A 317 -9.15 33.33 -4.45
N ILE A 318 -10.38 33.04 -4.88
CA ILE A 318 -11.36 34.09 -5.26
C ILE A 318 -12.73 33.95 -4.56
N MET A 319 -13.00 32.85 -3.87
CA MET A 319 -14.24 32.60 -3.13
C MET A 319 -13.95 32.51 -1.62
N PRO A 320 -14.03 33.62 -0.86
CA PRO A 320 -13.72 33.63 0.56
C PRO A 320 -14.62 32.64 1.34
N GLY A 321 -14.06 31.88 2.25
CA GLY A 321 -14.78 30.91 3.07
C GLY A 321 -15.12 29.58 2.40
N LYS A 322 -14.71 29.37 1.12
CA LYS A 322 -14.86 28.07 0.48
C LYS A 322 -13.83 27.08 1.05
N VAL A 323 -14.30 25.91 1.47
CA VAL A 323 -13.45 24.79 1.93
C VAL A 323 -13.69 23.59 1.02
N ASN A 324 -12.61 22.94 0.60
CA ASN A 324 -12.68 21.76 -0.27
C ASN A 324 -12.37 20.48 0.50
N PRO A 325 -12.86 19.31 0.06
CA PRO A 325 -12.56 18.00 0.68
C PRO A 325 -11.18 17.48 0.23
N THR A 326 -10.11 18.25 0.46
CA THR A 326 -8.78 18.06 -0.12
C THR A 326 -8.13 16.73 0.26
N GLN A 327 -8.41 16.21 1.46
CA GLN A 327 -7.94 14.88 1.87
C GLN A 327 -8.57 13.76 1.03
N CYS A 328 -9.85 13.89 0.69
CA CYS A 328 -10.52 12.94 -0.20
C CYS A 328 -9.92 13.00 -1.62
N GLU A 329 -9.61 14.20 -2.11
CA GLU A 329 -8.98 14.38 -3.42
C GLU A 329 -7.59 13.75 -3.47
N ALA A 330 -6.78 13.96 -2.44
CA ALA A 330 -5.45 13.35 -2.33
C ALA A 330 -5.51 11.82 -2.35
N VAL A 331 -6.43 11.21 -1.57
CA VAL A 331 -6.65 9.76 -1.56
C VAL A 331 -7.02 9.23 -2.95
N THR A 332 -7.93 9.92 -3.66
CA THR A 332 -8.35 9.46 -4.99
C THR A 332 -7.22 9.55 -6.01
N MET A 333 -6.35 10.58 -5.95
CA MET A 333 -5.15 10.67 -6.80
C MET A 333 -4.14 9.56 -6.50
N VAL A 334 -3.90 9.25 -5.23
CA VAL A 334 -3.03 8.11 -4.84
C VAL A 334 -3.60 6.80 -5.35
N ALA A 335 -4.92 6.58 -5.25
CA ALA A 335 -5.55 5.37 -5.76
C ALA A 335 -5.36 5.21 -7.28
N VAL A 336 -5.48 6.30 -8.06
CA VAL A 336 -5.20 6.30 -9.51
C VAL A 336 -3.75 5.90 -9.78
N GLN A 337 -2.78 6.45 -9.03
CA GLN A 337 -1.37 6.11 -9.18
C GLN A 337 -1.12 4.62 -8.90
N VAL A 338 -1.72 4.06 -7.84
CA VAL A 338 -1.63 2.63 -7.51
C VAL A 338 -2.17 1.76 -8.64
N MET A 339 -3.29 2.13 -9.25
CA MET A 339 -3.89 1.40 -10.39
C MET A 339 -2.97 1.43 -11.62
N GLY A 340 -2.31 2.56 -11.89
CA GLY A 340 -1.30 2.67 -12.94
C GLY A 340 -0.08 1.79 -12.67
N ASN A 341 0.41 1.78 -11.45
CA ASN A 341 1.53 0.94 -11.02
C ASN A 341 1.19 -0.57 -11.13
N ASP A 342 -0.05 -0.96 -10.83
CA ASP A 342 -0.52 -2.34 -10.99
C ASP A 342 -0.38 -2.83 -12.43
N SER A 343 -0.77 -2.01 -13.38
CA SER A 343 -0.60 -2.31 -14.80
C SER A 343 0.88 -2.47 -15.18
N ALA A 344 1.74 -1.56 -14.71
CA ALA A 344 3.18 -1.62 -14.96
C ALA A 344 3.80 -2.92 -14.38
N ILE A 345 3.41 -3.30 -13.15
CA ILE A 345 3.89 -4.52 -12.49
C ILE A 345 3.43 -5.77 -13.26
N GLY A 346 2.16 -5.83 -13.67
CA GLY A 346 1.62 -6.96 -14.44
C GLY A 346 2.35 -7.18 -15.77
N PHE A 347 2.55 -6.11 -16.54
CA PHE A 347 3.32 -6.17 -17.79
C PHE A 347 4.78 -6.58 -17.55
N ALA A 348 5.45 -5.97 -16.58
CA ALA A 348 6.83 -6.27 -16.26
C ALA A 348 7.02 -7.72 -15.78
N ALA A 349 6.07 -8.25 -14.99
CA ALA A 349 6.11 -9.63 -14.53
C ALA A 349 5.95 -10.65 -15.67
N SER A 350 5.21 -10.31 -16.74
CA SER A 350 5.00 -11.17 -17.91
C SER A 350 6.21 -11.30 -18.83
N GLN A 351 7.28 -10.52 -18.61
CA GLN A 351 8.44 -10.42 -19.49
C GLN A 351 9.63 -11.32 -19.11
N GLY A 352 9.44 -12.31 -18.25
CA GLY A 352 10.47 -13.31 -17.95
C GLY A 352 10.82 -14.13 -19.17
N ASN A 353 12.13 -14.34 -19.42
CA ASN A 353 12.63 -15.15 -20.51
C ASN A 353 13.57 -16.20 -19.96
N PHE A 354 13.28 -17.49 -20.21
CA PHE A 354 14.02 -18.62 -19.68
C PHE A 354 14.22 -18.51 -18.16
N GLU A 355 15.45 -18.41 -17.66
CA GLU A 355 15.79 -18.50 -16.26
C GLU A 355 15.80 -17.16 -15.50
N LEU A 356 15.42 -16.02 -16.15
CA LEU A 356 15.44 -14.72 -15.49
C LEU A 356 14.37 -13.77 -16.03
N ASN A 357 13.80 -12.97 -15.12
CA ASN A 357 13.06 -11.75 -15.44
C ASN A 357 13.99 -10.54 -15.27
N VAL A 358 14.08 -9.69 -16.27
CA VAL A 358 14.96 -8.49 -16.27
C VAL A 358 14.17 -7.18 -16.19
N PHE A 359 13.04 -7.17 -15.48
CA PHE A 359 12.22 -6.01 -15.16
C PHE A 359 12.11 -5.77 -13.64
N MET A 360 13.03 -6.36 -12.87
CA MET A 360 12.95 -6.39 -11.42
C MET A 360 13.02 -5.01 -10.75
N PRO A 361 13.87 -4.05 -11.19
CA PRO A 361 13.92 -2.71 -10.58
C PRO A 361 12.61 -1.93 -10.71
N VAL A 362 11.96 -1.94 -11.87
CA VAL A 362 10.69 -1.23 -12.09
C VAL A 362 9.54 -1.88 -11.30
N ILE A 363 9.52 -3.21 -11.16
CA ILE A 363 8.55 -3.91 -10.29
C ILE A 363 8.75 -3.48 -8.83
N ALA A 364 9.99 -3.47 -8.33
CA ALA A 364 10.31 -3.06 -6.97
C ALA A 364 9.88 -1.62 -6.69
N TYR A 365 10.22 -0.70 -7.59
CA TYR A 365 9.89 0.72 -7.46
C TYR A 365 8.38 0.95 -7.39
N ASN A 366 7.63 0.43 -8.35
CA ASN A 366 6.17 0.62 -8.39
C ASN A 366 5.46 -0.05 -7.20
N PHE A 367 5.92 -1.23 -6.77
CA PHE A 367 5.36 -1.91 -5.61
C PHE A 367 5.55 -1.12 -4.32
N ILE A 368 6.78 -0.70 -4.05
CA ILE A 368 7.11 0.07 -2.84
C ILE A 368 6.43 1.44 -2.85
N GLN A 369 6.42 2.12 -4.00
CA GLN A 369 5.72 3.40 -4.15
C GLN A 369 4.23 3.25 -3.83
N SER A 370 3.55 2.25 -4.39
CA SER A 370 2.13 2.01 -4.16
C SER A 370 1.80 1.78 -2.68
N ALA A 371 2.52 0.86 -2.05
CA ALA A 371 2.28 0.51 -0.64
C ALA A 371 2.56 1.70 0.29
N ARG A 372 3.65 2.45 0.04
CA ARG A 372 4.02 3.63 0.83
C ARG A 372 3.01 4.76 0.68
N LEU A 373 2.71 5.16 -0.56
CA LEU A 373 1.78 6.27 -0.82
C LEU A 373 0.39 5.97 -0.26
N LEU A 374 -0.09 4.73 -0.40
CA LEU A 374 -1.40 4.35 0.10
C LEU A 374 -1.44 4.35 1.64
N ALA A 375 -0.41 3.85 2.30
CA ALA A 375 -0.30 3.91 3.76
C ALA A 375 -0.27 5.37 4.27
N GLU A 376 0.54 6.22 3.65
CA GLU A 376 0.66 7.64 4.00
C GLU A 376 -0.65 8.40 3.74
N ALA A 377 -1.32 8.13 2.60
CA ALA A 377 -2.62 8.72 2.28
C ALA A 377 -3.71 8.32 3.28
N MET A 378 -3.76 7.04 3.69
CA MET A 378 -4.70 6.56 4.71
C MET A 378 -4.47 7.23 6.06
N LEU A 379 -3.23 7.37 6.50
CA LEU A 379 -2.88 8.04 7.77
C LEU A 379 -3.19 9.54 7.71
N SER A 380 -2.91 10.21 6.58
CA SER A 380 -3.25 11.61 6.36
C SER A 380 -4.76 11.82 6.37
N PHE A 381 -5.50 11.00 5.62
CA PHE A 381 -6.95 11.01 5.59
C PHE A 381 -7.55 10.74 6.98
N ASN A 382 -7.01 9.77 7.71
CA ASN A 382 -7.45 9.49 9.07
C ASN A 382 -7.29 10.71 9.97
N LYS A 383 -6.08 11.28 10.01
CA LYS A 383 -5.72 12.39 10.91
C LYS A 383 -6.48 13.69 10.59
N ASN A 384 -6.60 14.01 9.30
CA ASN A 384 -7.04 15.33 8.85
C ASN A 384 -8.49 15.34 8.30
N CYS A 385 -9.14 14.18 8.21
CA CYS A 385 -10.53 14.06 7.75
C CYS A 385 -11.35 13.11 8.63
N ALA A 386 -11.04 11.81 8.65
CA ALA A 386 -11.90 10.79 9.21
C ALA A 386 -12.21 11.00 10.71
N VAL A 387 -11.20 11.35 11.52
CA VAL A 387 -11.40 11.59 12.98
C VAL A 387 -12.34 12.74 13.30
N GLY A 388 -12.58 13.65 12.37
CA GLY A 388 -13.44 14.82 12.51
C GLY A 388 -14.78 14.71 11.77
N ILE A 389 -15.10 13.58 11.18
CA ILE A 389 -16.41 13.35 10.55
C ILE A 389 -17.50 13.41 11.63
N SER A 390 -18.53 14.22 11.39
CA SER A 390 -19.71 14.30 12.24
C SER A 390 -20.98 14.40 11.42
N ALA A 391 -22.07 13.77 11.91
CA ALA A 391 -23.37 13.80 11.25
C ALA A 391 -24.02 15.18 11.36
N ASN A 392 -24.51 15.72 10.25
CA ASN A 392 -25.47 16.81 10.23
C ASN A 392 -26.89 16.20 10.37
N LYS A 393 -27.29 15.94 11.61
CA LYS A 393 -28.55 15.26 11.93
C LYS A 393 -29.77 15.97 11.36
N GLU A 394 -29.77 17.29 11.38
CA GLU A 394 -30.90 18.09 10.84
C GLU A 394 -31.02 17.89 9.32
N LYS A 395 -29.89 17.93 8.61
CA LYS A 395 -29.90 17.74 7.15
C LYS A 395 -30.23 16.30 6.78
N MET A 396 -29.70 15.31 7.51
CA MET A 396 -30.05 13.90 7.32
C MET A 396 -31.56 13.67 7.51
N HIS A 397 -32.12 14.22 8.60
CA HIS A 397 -33.56 14.14 8.85
C HIS A 397 -34.37 14.85 7.78
N PHE A 398 -34.00 16.08 7.39
CA PHE A 398 -34.68 16.81 6.33
C PHE A 398 -34.68 16.02 5.02
N ASN A 399 -33.52 15.52 4.57
CA ASN A 399 -33.43 14.74 3.33
C ASN A 399 -34.24 13.45 3.42
N LEU A 400 -34.21 12.75 4.56
CA LEU A 400 -34.97 11.52 4.76
C LEU A 400 -36.47 11.76 4.57
N TYR A 401 -37.04 12.74 5.31
CA TYR A 401 -38.48 12.96 5.29
C TYR A 401 -39.01 13.65 4.02
N ASN A 402 -38.14 14.23 3.20
CA ASN A 402 -38.48 14.73 1.87
C ASN A 402 -38.31 13.67 0.76
N SER A 403 -37.75 12.50 1.06
CA SER A 403 -37.59 11.42 0.07
C SER A 403 -38.94 10.76 -0.26
N LEU A 404 -39.30 10.74 -1.53
CA LEU A 404 -40.47 10.04 -1.98
C LEU A 404 -40.35 8.51 -1.87
N MET A 405 -39.13 7.98 -1.74
CA MET A 405 -38.88 6.55 -1.61
C MET A 405 -39.35 5.97 -0.26
N LEU A 406 -39.63 6.83 0.72
CA LEU A 406 -40.32 6.44 1.93
C LEU A 406 -41.71 5.87 1.73
N VAL A 407 -42.32 6.10 0.55
CA VAL A 407 -43.60 5.49 0.16
C VAL A 407 -43.57 3.96 0.23
N THR A 408 -42.38 3.37 0.14
CA THR A 408 -42.18 1.92 0.28
C THR A 408 -42.66 1.38 1.65
N ALA A 409 -42.65 2.21 2.70
CA ALA A 409 -43.23 1.86 4.02
C ALA A 409 -44.72 1.59 3.94
N LEU A 410 -45.42 2.14 2.97
CA LEU A 410 -46.87 2.00 2.78
C LEU A 410 -47.28 0.75 1.98
N ASN A 411 -46.31 0.11 1.28
CA ASN A 411 -46.60 -1.06 0.43
C ASN A 411 -47.42 -2.17 1.15
N PRO A 412 -47.12 -2.54 2.40
CA PRO A 412 -47.90 -3.57 3.10
C PRO A 412 -49.36 -3.18 3.38
N TYR A 413 -49.69 -1.90 3.35
CA TYR A 413 -50.99 -1.37 3.75
C TYR A 413 -51.87 -0.98 2.56
N ILE A 414 -51.25 -0.42 1.50
CA ILE A 414 -52.01 0.09 0.32
C ILE A 414 -51.66 -0.61 -0.99
N GLY A 415 -50.65 -1.47 -0.97
CA GLY A 415 -50.13 -2.18 -2.15
C GLY A 415 -49.23 -1.31 -3.03
N TYR A 416 -48.40 -1.95 -3.85
CA TYR A 416 -47.41 -1.31 -4.70
C TYR A 416 -47.93 -0.24 -5.65
N GLU A 417 -49.06 -0.55 -6.36
CA GLU A 417 -49.63 0.39 -7.34
C GLU A 417 -50.15 1.68 -6.68
N ASN A 418 -50.79 1.57 -5.52
CA ASN A 418 -51.30 2.75 -4.82
C ASN A 418 -50.15 3.54 -4.15
N ALA A 419 -49.09 2.87 -3.71
CA ALA A 419 -47.87 3.53 -3.27
C ALA A 419 -47.21 4.31 -4.41
N ALA A 420 -47.14 3.73 -5.62
CA ALA A 420 -46.64 4.42 -6.80
C ALA A 420 -47.47 5.67 -7.15
N LYS A 421 -48.83 5.55 -7.12
CA LYS A 421 -49.73 6.70 -7.33
C LYS A 421 -49.52 7.79 -6.28
N THR A 422 -49.29 7.40 -5.03
CA THR A 422 -48.99 8.33 -3.93
C THR A 422 -47.69 9.09 -4.18
N ALA A 423 -46.63 8.39 -4.58
CA ALA A 423 -45.34 9.02 -4.88
C ALA A 423 -45.45 9.96 -6.11
N HIS A 424 -46.10 9.55 -7.17
CA HIS A 424 -46.33 10.39 -8.37
C HIS A 424 -47.10 11.67 -8.01
N LYS A 425 -48.25 11.54 -7.29
CA LYS A 425 -49.02 12.71 -6.86
C LYS A 425 -48.19 13.65 -5.98
N ALA A 426 -47.41 13.09 -5.03
CA ALA A 426 -46.56 13.89 -4.16
C ALA A 426 -45.51 14.66 -4.98
N PHE A 427 -44.90 14.03 -5.99
CA PHE A 427 -43.94 14.66 -6.89
C PHE A 427 -44.56 15.74 -7.76
N ASP A 428 -45.64 15.40 -8.47
CA ASP A 428 -46.28 16.29 -9.46
C ASP A 428 -46.86 17.55 -8.82
N GLU A 429 -47.45 17.41 -7.62
CA GLU A 429 -48.07 18.52 -6.89
C GLU A 429 -47.14 19.17 -5.85
N ASN A 430 -45.91 18.67 -5.72
CA ASN A 430 -44.92 19.13 -4.73
C ASN A 430 -45.48 19.17 -3.30
N ILE A 431 -46.16 18.10 -2.90
CA ILE A 431 -46.77 17.91 -1.58
C ILE A 431 -46.14 16.72 -0.85
N SER A 432 -46.39 16.59 0.46
CA SER A 432 -45.90 15.47 1.23
C SER A 432 -46.58 14.13 0.82
N LEU A 433 -45.87 13.01 1.12
CA LEU A 433 -46.44 11.66 0.94
C LEU A 433 -47.74 11.49 1.74
N LYS A 434 -47.82 12.13 2.92
CA LYS A 434 -49.05 12.10 3.75
C LYS A 434 -50.20 12.79 3.05
N GLU A 435 -50.02 14.02 2.58
CA GLU A 435 -51.04 14.78 1.87
C GLU A 435 -51.50 14.05 0.60
N ALA A 436 -50.58 13.48 -0.16
CA ALA A 436 -50.87 12.71 -1.35
C ALA A 436 -51.65 11.42 -1.04
N CYS A 437 -51.24 10.65 -0.03
CA CYS A 437 -51.89 9.39 0.36
C CYS A 437 -53.32 9.60 0.88
N VAL A 438 -53.50 10.59 1.73
CA VAL A 438 -54.81 10.97 2.31
C VAL A 438 -55.69 11.56 1.22
N GLY A 439 -55.17 12.43 0.34
CA GLY A 439 -55.90 13.03 -0.76
C GLY A 439 -56.37 12.03 -1.80
N LEU A 440 -55.65 10.91 -1.96
CA LEU A 440 -56.09 9.79 -2.82
C LEU A 440 -57.06 8.83 -2.11
N GLY A 441 -57.32 9.03 -0.82
CA GLY A 441 -58.25 8.23 -0.02
C GLY A 441 -57.71 6.82 0.29
N PHE A 442 -56.39 6.60 0.23
CA PHE A 442 -55.80 5.29 0.52
C PHE A 442 -55.66 5.00 2.01
N LEU A 443 -55.37 6.02 2.82
CA LEU A 443 -55.32 5.96 4.28
C LEU A 443 -55.91 7.22 4.88
N THR A 444 -56.41 7.13 6.17
CA THR A 444 -56.67 8.34 6.96
C THR A 444 -55.38 8.94 7.45
N ALA A 445 -55.41 10.21 7.89
CA ALA A 445 -54.24 10.89 8.43
C ALA A 445 -53.67 10.17 9.65
N GLU A 446 -54.58 9.70 10.55
CA GLU A 446 -54.22 8.97 11.77
C GLU A 446 -53.56 7.61 11.42
N LYS A 447 -54.14 6.88 10.46
CA LYS A 447 -53.57 5.59 10.04
C LYS A 447 -52.26 5.75 9.33
N PHE A 448 -52.09 6.82 8.54
CA PHE A 448 -50.77 7.14 7.95
C PHE A 448 -49.72 7.33 9.04
N ASP A 449 -49.98 8.17 10.05
CA ASP A 449 -49.02 8.45 11.15
C ASP A 449 -48.71 7.20 12.01
N GLU A 450 -49.65 6.29 12.12
CA GLU A 450 -49.46 5.02 12.82
C GLU A 450 -48.47 4.12 12.09
N VAL A 451 -48.57 4.01 10.75
CA VAL A 451 -47.85 3.01 9.96
C VAL A 451 -46.56 3.53 9.31
N PHE A 452 -46.47 4.85 9.12
CA PHE A 452 -45.31 5.48 8.51
C PHE A 452 -44.20 5.72 9.53
N LYS A 453 -43.26 4.76 9.56
CA LYS A 453 -42.13 4.73 10.51
C LYS A 453 -40.82 4.56 9.74
N PRO A 454 -40.26 5.65 9.13
CA PRO A 454 -39.04 5.58 8.35
C PRO A 454 -37.85 4.95 9.08
N GLU A 455 -37.71 5.24 10.39
CA GLU A 455 -36.62 4.74 11.23
C GLU A 455 -36.67 3.20 11.34
N ALA A 456 -37.87 2.61 11.41
CA ALA A 456 -38.03 1.15 11.47
C ALA A 456 -37.59 0.46 10.16
N MET A 457 -37.64 1.18 9.02
CA MET A 457 -37.23 0.62 7.74
C MET A 457 -35.71 0.35 7.68
N ALA A 458 -34.90 1.08 8.43
CA ALA A 458 -33.45 0.84 8.53
C ALA A 458 -33.12 -0.46 9.29
N TYR A 459 -34.07 -1.00 10.08
CA TYR A 459 -33.88 -2.16 10.94
C TYR A 459 -35.04 -3.18 10.80
N PRO A 460 -35.28 -3.74 9.61
CA PRO A 460 -36.48 -4.53 9.33
C PRO A 460 -36.58 -5.85 10.14
N HIS A 461 -35.48 -6.30 10.76
CA HIS A 461 -35.40 -7.54 11.53
C HIS A 461 -35.11 -7.31 13.03
N LYS A 462 -35.09 -6.06 13.52
CA LYS A 462 -35.06 -5.76 14.95
C LYS A 462 -36.52 -5.79 15.47
N ASN A 463 -36.90 -6.93 16.09
CA ASN A 463 -38.11 -7.04 16.92
C ASN A 463 -37.83 -6.54 18.32
#